data_586cfdaccb75e3ee21484f290b661610
#
_entry.id   586cfdaccb75e3ee21484f290b661610
#
_cell.length_a   1.000
_cell.length_b   1.000
_cell.length_c   1.000
_cell.angle_alpha   90.00
_cell.angle_beta   90.00
_cell.angle_gamma   90.00
#
_symmetry.space_group_name_H-M   'P 1'
#
loop_
_entity.id
_entity.type
_entity.pdbx_description
1 polymer ?
#
loop_
_entity_poly.entity_id
_entity_poly.type
_entity_poly.pdbx_seq_one_letter_code
_entity_poly.pdbx_strand_id
1 'polypeptide(L)'
;MELRISELAKQYPASGIRKMFDLAAGYDDVIALTLGEPNFETPAYIKEAAKKALDENYTHYAPNAGLPVLRQAVADRYQSYWDGYKADNVVVTVGALEGLTLCLLALLNRGDEILV
;
A
#
# COMPACT_ATOMS: atom_id res chain seq x y z
N MET A 1 -0.40 33.99 -8.64
CA MET A 1 0.65 33.04 -9.02
C MET A 1 -0.04 31.82 -9.60
N GLU A 2 0.06 31.60 -10.90
CA GLU A 2 -0.58 30.46 -11.55
C GLU A 2 0.19 29.18 -11.21
N LEU A 3 -0.51 28.18 -10.66
CA LEU A 3 0.09 26.90 -10.30
C LEU A 3 0.47 26.13 -11.57
N ARG A 4 1.76 25.91 -11.78
CA ARG A 4 2.27 25.05 -12.87
C ARG A 4 2.13 23.59 -12.47
N ILE A 5 1.07 22.93 -12.96
CA ILE A 5 0.88 21.48 -12.87
C ILE A 5 1.10 20.84 -14.24
N SER A 6 1.54 19.59 -14.25
CA SER A 6 1.80 18.87 -15.51
C SER A 6 0.50 18.66 -16.30
N GLU A 7 0.59 18.59 -17.63
CA GLU A 7 -0.56 18.31 -18.48
C GLU A 7 -1.16 16.91 -18.16
N LEU A 8 -0.34 15.96 -17.82
CA LEU A 8 -0.79 14.63 -17.37
C LEU A 8 -1.69 14.74 -16.14
N ALA A 9 -1.26 15.51 -15.12
CA ALA A 9 -2.04 15.69 -13.88
C ALA A 9 -3.37 16.41 -14.13
N LYS A 10 -3.43 17.33 -15.11
CA LYS A 10 -4.67 18.01 -15.50
C LYS A 10 -5.68 17.07 -16.17
N GLN A 11 -5.18 16.07 -16.90
CA GLN A 11 -6.00 15.11 -17.64
C GLN A 11 -6.44 13.92 -16.76
N TYR A 12 -5.80 13.71 -15.60
CA TYR A 12 -6.09 12.56 -14.76
C TYR A 12 -7.43 12.74 -14.04
N PRO A 13 -8.43 11.91 -14.32
CA PRO A 13 -9.74 12.02 -13.67
C PRO A 13 -9.63 11.69 -12.19
N ALA A 14 -10.32 12.44 -11.35
CA ALA A 14 -10.47 12.08 -9.95
C ALA A 14 -11.15 10.72 -9.81
N SER A 15 -10.72 9.92 -8.81
CA SER A 15 -11.31 8.61 -8.54
C SER A 15 -12.82 8.73 -8.31
N GLY A 16 -13.62 8.00 -9.10
CA GLY A 16 -15.07 7.94 -8.93
C GLY A 16 -15.49 7.41 -7.56
N ILE A 17 -14.73 6.45 -7.02
CA ILE A 17 -14.94 5.87 -5.67
C ILE A 17 -14.76 6.95 -4.61
N ARG A 18 -13.71 7.76 -4.70
CA ARG A 18 -13.46 8.86 -3.77
C ARG A 18 -14.59 9.88 -3.81
N LYS A 19 -15.07 10.25 -5.00
CA LYS A 19 -16.20 11.18 -5.16
C LYS A 19 -17.47 10.65 -4.48
N MET A 20 -17.75 9.34 -4.60
CA MET A 20 -18.91 8.73 -3.93
C MET A 20 -18.74 8.71 -2.41
N PHE A 21 -17.53 8.47 -1.92
CA PHE A 21 -17.20 8.54 -0.49
C PHE A 21 -17.45 9.95 0.08
N ASP A 22 -16.96 10.98 -0.63
CA ASP A 22 -17.14 12.38 -0.22
C ASP A 22 -18.60 12.80 -0.23
N LEU A 23 -19.41 12.30 -1.20
CA LEU A 23 -20.84 12.53 -1.25
C LEU A 23 -21.57 11.84 -0.07
N ALA A 24 -21.19 10.61 0.26
CA ALA A 24 -21.78 9.86 1.36
C ALA A 24 -21.56 10.53 2.74
N ALA A 25 -20.44 11.23 2.91
CA ALA A 25 -20.13 11.95 4.15
C ALA A 25 -21.14 13.07 4.50
N GLY A 26 -21.97 13.48 3.55
CA GLY A 26 -23.04 14.47 3.76
C GLY A 26 -24.37 13.90 4.28
N TYR A 27 -24.45 12.60 4.55
CA TYR A 27 -25.66 11.91 4.99
C TYR A 27 -25.42 11.14 6.29
N ASP A 28 -26.38 11.17 7.22
CA ASP A 28 -26.24 10.55 8.54
C ASP A 28 -26.54 9.03 8.55
N ASP A 29 -27.32 8.55 7.59
CA ASP A 29 -27.76 7.14 7.53
C ASP A 29 -27.41 6.54 6.15
N VAL A 30 -26.16 6.15 5.99
CA VAL A 30 -25.62 5.59 4.74
C VAL A 30 -25.14 4.17 4.93
N ILE A 31 -25.66 3.25 4.17
CA ILE A 31 -25.06 1.93 3.99
C ILE A 31 -23.97 2.05 2.91
N ALA A 32 -22.73 2.19 3.35
CA ALA A 32 -21.59 2.39 2.44
C ALA A 32 -21.10 1.05 1.86
N LEU A 33 -21.20 0.92 0.54
CA LEU A 33 -20.62 -0.20 -0.24
C LEU A 33 -19.52 0.30 -1.19
N THR A 34 -18.91 1.45 -0.88
CA THR A 34 -17.98 2.15 -1.75
C THR A 34 -16.52 1.69 -1.60
N LEU A 35 -16.13 1.28 -0.41
CA LEU A 35 -14.78 0.80 -0.09
C LEU A 35 -14.85 -0.63 0.44
N GLY A 36 -13.96 -1.50 -0.08
CA GLY A 36 -13.77 -2.86 0.43
C GLY A 36 -12.83 -2.83 1.62
N GLU A 37 -13.39 -2.74 2.83
CA GLU A 37 -12.61 -2.82 4.08
C GLU A 37 -13.26 -3.80 5.05
N PRO A 38 -12.48 -4.40 5.98
CA PRO A 38 -13.04 -5.24 7.02
C PRO A 38 -14.00 -4.46 7.92
N ASN A 39 -15.15 -5.05 8.26
CA ASN A 39 -16.16 -4.45 9.15
C ASN A 39 -15.89 -4.73 10.64
N PHE A 40 -14.71 -5.22 10.99
CA PHE A 40 -14.29 -5.53 12.35
C PHE A 40 -13.00 -4.80 12.71
N GLU A 41 -12.83 -4.53 13.98
CA GLU A 41 -11.67 -3.84 14.51
C GLU A 41 -10.37 -4.64 14.32
N THR A 42 -9.25 -3.91 14.15
CA THR A 42 -7.93 -4.52 14.15
C THR A 42 -7.72 -5.29 15.46
N PRO A 43 -7.32 -6.58 15.40
CA PRO A 43 -7.09 -7.39 16.58
C PRO A 43 -6.17 -6.71 17.60
N ALA A 44 -6.51 -6.86 18.90
CA ALA A 44 -5.80 -6.18 19.98
C ALA A 44 -4.30 -6.48 19.98
N TYR A 45 -3.89 -7.73 19.74
CA TYR A 45 -2.48 -8.10 19.72
C TYR A 45 -1.66 -7.37 18.65
N ILE A 46 -2.27 -7.02 17.50
CA ILE A 46 -1.62 -6.24 16.45
C ILE A 46 -1.43 -4.80 16.92
N LYS A 47 -2.47 -4.20 17.52
CA LYS A 47 -2.42 -2.84 18.07
C LYS A 47 -1.38 -2.73 19.17
N GLU A 48 -1.32 -3.70 20.09
CA GLU A 48 -0.34 -3.72 21.18
C GLU A 48 1.10 -3.93 20.68
N ALA A 49 1.31 -4.76 19.64
CA ALA A 49 2.62 -4.92 19.03
C ALA A 49 3.13 -3.61 18.41
N ALA A 50 2.24 -2.83 17.75
CA ALA A 50 2.60 -1.53 17.20
C ALA A 50 2.95 -0.50 18.31
N LYS A 51 2.17 -0.43 19.38
CA LYS A 51 2.47 0.43 20.53
C LYS A 51 3.82 0.07 21.16
N LYS A 52 4.05 -1.21 21.38
CA LYS A 52 5.31 -1.71 21.93
C LYS A 52 6.51 -1.33 21.05
N ALA A 53 6.38 -1.45 19.74
CA ALA A 53 7.45 -1.05 18.82
C ALA A 53 7.78 0.45 18.93
N LEU A 54 6.77 1.30 19.11
CA LEU A 54 6.97 2.74 19.36
C LEU A 54 7.68 2.99 20.69
N ASP A 55 7.25 2.34 21.78
CA ASP A 55 7.86 2.43 23.10
C ASP A 55 9.32 1.95 23.12
N GLU A 56 9.64 0.98 22.28
CA GLU A 56 11.00 0.45 22.06
C GLU A 56 11.83 1.28 21.07
N ASN A 57 11.32 2.43 20.63
CA ASN A 57 12.01 3.36 19.73
C ASN A 57 12.31 2.81 18.32
N TYR A 58 11.46 1.94 17.76
CA TYR A 58 11.53 1.56 16.35
C TYR A 58 11.05 2.72 15.45
N THR A 59 11.69 3.89 15.61
CA THR A 59 11.31 5.16 14.97
C THR A 59 12.42 5.75 14.10
N HIS A 60 13.47 4.98 13.86
CA HIS A 60 14.62 5.37 13.05
C HIS A 60 14.54 4.81 11.62
N TYR A 61 15.45 5.24 10.76
CA TYR A 61 15.54 4.76 9.39
C TYR A 61 15.73 3.23 9.34
N ALA A 62 14.98 2.61 8.45
CA ALA A 62 15.11 1.20 8.10
C ALA A 62 15.88 1.04 6.77
N PRO A 63 16.40 -0.16 6.46
CA PRO A 63 16.90 -0.47 5.12
C PRO A 63 15.83 -0.23 4.05
N ASN A 64 16.24 0.21 2.84
CA ASN A 64 15.32 0.55 1.75
C ASN A 64 14.35 -0.56 1.37
N ALA A 65 14.78 -1.82 1.47
CA ALA A 65 13.91 -2.97 1.20
C ALA A 65 12.98 -3.33 2.39
N GLY A 66 13.09 -2.65 3.52
CA GLY A 66 12.37 -2.93 4.75
C GLY A 66 13.19 -3.71 5.79
N LEU A 67 12.67 -3.78 7.00
CA LEU A 67 13.33 -4.48 8.11
C LEU A 67 13.53 -5.97 7.79
N PRO A 68 14.74 -6.53 8.00
CA PRO A 68 15.03 -7.93 7.69
C PRO A 68 14.08 -8.91 8.37
N VAL A 69 13.70 -8.66 9.63
CA VAL A 69 12.77 -9.50 10.37
C VAL A 69 11.38 -9.54 9.73
N LEU A 70 10.89 -8.43 9.21
CA LEU A 70 9.61 -8.38 8.50
C LEU A 70 9.71 -9.09 7.15
N ARG A 71 10.76 -8.85 6.39
CA ARG A 71 11.01 -9.50 5.10
C ARG A 71 11.09 -11.02 5.24
N GLN A 72 11.76 -11.52 6.30
CA GLN A 72 11.85 -12.94 6.58
C GLN A 72 10.47 -13.50 6.95
N ALA A 73 9.71 -12.84 7.82
CA ALA A 73 8.37 -13.30 8.21
C ALA A 73 7.41 -13.36 6.99
N VAL A 74 7.51 -12.41 6.06
CA VAL A 74 6.76 -12.46 4.80
C VAL A 74 7.21 -13.64 3.93
N ALA A 75 8.52 -13.84 3.76
CA ALA A 75 9.06 -14.96 3.00
C ALA A 75 8.59 -16.31 3.57
N ASP A 76 8.69 -16.49 4.87
CA ASP A 76 8.24 -17.71 5.56
C ASP A 76 6.74 -17.97 5.36
N ARG A 77 5.92 -16.91 5.40
CA ARG A 77 4.48 -17.01 5.16
C ARG A 77 4.13 -17.48 3.76
N TYR A 78 4.94 -17.09 2.76
CA TYR A 78 4.69 -17.40 1.35
C TYR A 78 5.41 -18.66 0.86
N GLN A 79 6.24 -19.31 1.65
CA GLN A 79 6.92 -20.57 1.27
C GLN A 79 5.96 -21.69 0.87
N SER A 80 4.75 -21.73 1.46
CA SER A 80 3.74 -22.72 1.07
C SER A 80 3.22 -22.57 -0.35
N TYR A 81 3.43 -21.41 -0.96
CA TYR A 81 3.04 -21.12 -2.35
C TYR A 81 4.21 -21.29 -3.33
N TRP A 82 5.43 -21.12 -2.85
CA TRP A 82 6.63 -21.25 -3.66
C TRP A 82 7.88 -21.48 -2.78
N ASP A 83 8.51 -22.64 -2.95
CA ASP A 83 9.69 -23.06 -2.15
C ASP A 83 10.94 -22.16 -2.32
N GLY A 84 10.97 -21.33 -3.35
CA GLY A 84 12.07 -20.39 -3.62
C GLY A 84 12.01 -19.09 -2.86
N TYR A 85 10.95 -18.81 -2.08
CA TYR A 85 10.79 -17.53 -1.39
C TYR A 85 11.83 -17.32 -0.30
N LYS A 86 12.53 -16.19 -0.38
CA LYS A 86 13.55 -15.76 0.60
C LYS A 86 13.32 -14.29 0.95
N ALA A 87 13.88 -13.83 2.06
CA ALA A 87 13.82 -12.42 2.46
C ALA A 87 14.28 -11.45 1.34
N ASP A 88 15.24 -11.88 0.50
CA ASP A 88 15.73 -11.07 -0.62
C ASP A 88 14.74 -10.91 -1.78
N ASN A 89 13.68 -11.69 -1.80
CA ASN A 89 12.58 -11.53 -2.75
C ASN A 89 11.46 -10.60 -2.24
N VAL A 90 11.64 -10.02 -1.06
CA VAL A 90 10.64 -9.17 -0.41
C VAL A 90 11.12 -7.74 -0.31
N VAL A 91 10.30 -6.81 -0.78
CA VAL A 91 10.47 -5.37 -0.58
C VAL A 91 9.21 -4.82 0.09
N VAL A 92 9.41 -4.09 1.17
CA VAL A 92 8.31 -3.42 1.89
C VAL A 92 8.10 -2.03 1.27
N THR A 93 6.86 -1.72 0.89
CA THR A 93 6.49 -0.48 0.21
C THR A 93 5.43 0.30 0.99
N VAL A 94 5.31 1.59 0.70
CA VAL A 94 4.26 2.46 1.27
C VAL A 94 2.95 2.19 0.52
N GLY A 95 2.34 1.05 0.85
CA GLY A 95 1.12 0.57 0.21
C GLY A 95 1.36 -0.12 -1.13
N ALA A 96 0.30 -0.78 -1.62
CA ALA A 96 0.33 -1.56 -2.86
C ALA A 96 0.60 -0.72 -4.11
N LEU A 97 0.17 0.54 -4.13
CA LEU A 97 0.40 1.43 -5.29
C LEU A 97 1.87 1.75 -5.51
N GLU A 98 2.66 1.94 -4.45
CA GLU A 98 4.10 2.08 -4.60
C GLU A 98 4.72 0.78 -5.13
N GLY A 99 4.31 -0.37 -4.58
CA GLY A 99 4.77 -1.67 -5.06
C GLY A 99 4.52 -1.87 -6.55
N LEU A 100 3.31 -1.59 -7.02
CA LEU A 100 2.96 -1.64 -8.45
C LEU A 100 3.79 -0.68 -9.27
N THR A 101 3.94 0.57 -8.81
CA THR A 101 4.74 1.58 -9.51
C THR A 101 6.19 1.13 -9.65
N LEU A 102 6.79 0.62 -8.58
CA LEU A 102 8.16 0.11 -8.61
C LEU A 102 8.34 -1.07 -9.57
N CYS A 103 7.37 -2.01 -9.58
CA CYS A 103 7.39 -3.12 -10.53
C CYS A 103 7.32 -2.62 -11.98
N LEU A 104 6.41 -1.71 -12.29
CA LEU A 104 6.26 -1.16 -13.65
C LEU A 104 7.53 -0.42 -14.08
N LEU A 105 8.08 0.43 -13.21
CA LEU A 105 9.32 1.17 -13.51
C LEU A 105 10.55 0.27 -13.67
N ALA A 106 10.59 -0.85 -12.94
CA ALA A 106 11.71 -1.78 -13.01
C ALA A 106 11.67 -2.70 -14.24
N LEU A 107 10.48 -3.02 -14.75
CA LEU A 107 10.28 -4.03 -15.78
C LEU A 107 9.98 -3.46 -17.16
N LEU A 108 9.42 -2.23 -17.26
CA LEU A 108 8.92 -1.69 -18.51
C LEU A 108 9.80 -0.57 -19.05
N ASN A 109 10.03 -0.60 -20.34
CA ASN A 109 10.62 0.48 -21.10
C ASN A 109 9.52 1.26 -21.86
N ARG A 110 9.88 2.42 -22.38
CA ARG A 110 8.96 3.20 -23.23
C ARG A 110 8.61 2.41 -24.50
N GLY A 111 7.33 2.14 -24.68
CA GLY A 111 6.79 1.37 -25.81
C GLY A 111 6.47 -0.07 -25.50
N ASP A 112 6.81 -0.57 -24.31
CA ASP A 112 6.39 -1.91 -23.86
C ASP A 112 4.89 -1.91 -23.55
N GLU A 113 4.24 -3.05 -23.72
CA GLU A 113 2.82 -3.28 -23.48
C GLU A 113 2.62 -4.26 -22.33
N ILE A 114 1.61 -4.02 -21.51
CA ILE A 114 1.19 -4.93 -20.44
C ILE A 114 -0.31 -5.20 -20.54
N LEU A 115 -0.71 -6.39 -20.12
CA LEU A 115 -2.11 -6.75 -19.93
C LEU A 115 -2.49 -6.55 -18.45
N VAL A 116 -3.59 -5.85 -18.20
CA VAL A 116 -4.15 -5.57 -16.86
C VAL A 116 -5.62 -5.97 -16.80
#